data_c7ca43b1c4e8a66f9fba8beadcba6c1d
#
_entry.id   c7ca43b1c4e8a66f9fba8beadcba6c1d
#
_cell.length_a   1.000
_cell.length_b   1.000
_cell.length_c   1.000
_cell.angle_alpha   90.00
_cell.angle_beta   90.00
_cell.angle_gamma   90.00
#
_symmetry.space_group_name_H-M   'P 1'
#
loop_
_entity.id
_entity.type
_entity.pdbx_description
1 polymer ?
#
loop_
_entity_poly.entity_id
_entity_poly.type
_entity_poly.pdbx_seq_one_letter_code
_entity_poly.pdbx_strand_id
1 'polypeptide(L)'
;MKKTIGILVMMTSFLVSINSILQAQTEVSKPTPVLNHIAIYVVDLKISTHFYQDILQLDTIPEPFHDGRHTWFSIGSVGHLHIIQGAKEFTPHDKNNHLCFSVGLITDFIRILNTHNIIYENWAGEKMTVTNRVDGVHQIYFKDPDGYWLEVNDAKD
;
A
#
# COMPACT_ATOMS: atom_id res chain seq x y z
N MET A 1 -11.26 -72.84 8.18
CA MET A 1 -11.97 -71.63 7.68
C MET A 1 -11.70 -70.30 8.45
N LYS A 2 -10.71 -70.23 9.38
CA LYS A 2 -10.45 -69.00 10.18
C LYS A 2 -9.26 -68.14 9.72
N LYS A 3 -8.49 -68.55 8.72
CA LYS A 3 -7.28 -67.85 8.26
C LYS A 3 -7.51 -66.92 7.07
N THR A 4 -8.60 -67.05 6.33
CA THR A 4 -8.89 -66.28 5.09
C THR A 4 -9.54 -64.94 5.38
N ILE A 5 -10.24 -64.77 6.52
CA ILE A 5 -10.94 -63.54 6.89
C ILE A 5 -9.93 -62.46 7.35
N GLY A 6 -8.84 -62.85 8.04
CA GLY A 6 -7.84 -61.91 8.52
C GLY A 6 -7.03 -61.20 7.41
N ILE A 7 -6.78 -61.89 6.29
CA ILE A 7 -6.04 -61.33 5.17
C ILE A 7 -6.87 -60.31 4.39
N LEU A 8 -8.18 -60.54 4.28
CA LEU A 8 -9.09 -59.63 3.56
C LEU A 8 -9.30 -58.32 4.32
N VAL A 9 -9.40 -58.35 5.65
CA VAL A 9 -9.52 -57.15 6.47
C VAL A 9 -8.25 -56.32 6.46
N MET A 10 -7.07 -56.96 6.40
CA MET A 10 -5.80 -56.25 6.33
C MET A 10 -5.55 -55.59 4.97
N MET A 11 -6.00 -56.19 3.88
CA MET A 11 -5.92 -55.56 2.51
C MET A 11 -6.88 -54.39 2.35
N THR A 12 -8.07 -54.44 2.90
CA THR A 12 -9.00 -53.33 2.82
C THR A 12 -8.56 -52.12 3.64
N SER A 13 -7.96 -52.33 4.82
CA SER A 13 -7.41 -51.23 5.63
C SER A 13 -6.22 -50.55 4.98
N PHE A 14 -5.40 -51.28 4.24
CA PHE A 14 -4.26 -50.73 3.50
C PHE A 14 -4.69 -49.88 2.30
N LEU A 15 -5.73 -50.30 1.58
CA LEU A 15 -6.29 -49.54 0.43
C LEU A 15 -6.97 -48.25 0.88
N VAL A 16 -7.65 -48.21 2.03
CA VAL A 16 -8.25 -47.00 2.58
C VAL A 16 -7.16 -45.99 3.00
N SER A 17 -6.04 -46.48 3.57
CA SER A 17 -4.92 -45.60 3.95
C SER A 17 -4.20 -44.95 2.75
N ILE A 18 -4.09 -45.68 1.63
CA ILE A 18 -3.48 -45.12 0.38
C ILE A 18 -4.37 -44.02 -0.21
N ASN A 19 -5.70 -44.18 -0.21
CA ASN A 19 -6.60 -43.14 -0.69
C ASN A 19 -6.56 -41.85 0.15
N SER A 20 -6.37 -41.96 1.47
CA SER A 20 -6.25 -40.83 2.36
C SER A 20 -4.93 -40.04 2.16
N ILE A 21 -3.86 -40.71 1.75
CA ILE A 21 -2.58 -40.08 1.44
C ILE A 21 -2.62 -39.40 0.06
N LEU A 22 -3.39 -39.94 -0.89
CA LEU A 22 -3.48 -39.37 -2.24
C LEU A 22 -4.34 -38.09 -2.32
N GLN A 23 -5.26 -37.88 -1.37
CA GLN A 23 -6.09 -36.67 -1.30
C GLN A 23 -5.39 -35.48 -0.64
N ALA A 24 -4.24 -35.67 0.00
CA ALA A 24 -3.49 -34.62 0.68
C ALA A 24 -2.54 -33.81 -0.26
N GLN A 25 -2.54 -34.04 -1.54
CA GLN A 25 -1.49 -33.55 -2.46
C GLN A 25 -1.91 -32.63 -3.58
N THR A 26 -3.01 -31.89 -3.51
CA THR A 26 -3.24 -30.87 -4.54
C THR A 26 -4.05 -29.66 -4.05
N GLU A 27 -3.59 -28.97 -3.03
CA GLU A 27 -3.89 -27.54 -2.96
C GLU A 27 -2.77 -26.78 -3.68
N VAL A 28 -2.90 -26.62 -4.98
CA VAL A 28 -2.11 -25.65 -5.73
C VAL A 28 -2.59 -24.27 -5.27
N SER A 29 -1.86 -23.66 -4.34
CA SER A 29 -2.14 -22.29 -3.91
C SER A 29 -2.13 -21.40 -5.16
N LYS A 30 -3.24 -20.73 -5.45
CA LYS A 30 -3.30 -19.76 -6.56
C LYS A 30 -2.29 -18.66 -6.26
N PRO A 31 -1.39 -18.33 -7.20
CA PRO A 31 -0.49 -17.22 -7.01
C PRO A 31 -1.31 -15.93 -6.90
N THR A 32 -1.30 -15.31 -5.72
CA THR A 32 -1.98 -14.04 -5.47
C THR A 32 -0.98 -12.92 -5.77
N PRO A 33 -1.27 -12.00 -6.71
CA PRO A 33 -0.43 -10.83 -6.93
C PRO A 33 -0.33 -9.99 -5.66
N VAL A 34 0.86 -9.48 -5.39
CA VAL A 34 1.16 -8.57 -4.28
C VAL A 34 1.54 -7.22 -4.88
N LEU A 35 1.06 -6.11 -4.29
CA LEU A 35 1.47 -4.78 -4.70
C LEU A 35 2.98 -4.63 -4.51
N ASN A 36 3.70 -4.30 -5.59
CA ASN A 36 5.14 -4.10 -5.57
C ASN A 36 5.51 -2.63 -5.42
N HIS A 37 4.93 -1.77 -6.26
CA HIS A 37 5.16 -0.33 -6.22
C HIS A 37 3.99 0.46 -6.81
N ILE A 38 3.98 1.74 -6.50
CA ILE A 38 3.13 2.77 -7.11
C ILE A 38 4.07 3.75 -7.80
N ALA A 39 3.73 4.20 -9.00
CA ALA A 39 4.50 5.22 -9.70
C ALA A 39 3.65 6.48 -9.90
N ILE A 40 4.27 7.66 -9.69
CA ILE A 40 3.69 8.96 -10.01
C ILE A 40 4.60 9.71 -10.98
N TYR A 41 3.98 10.46 -11.89
CA TYR A 41 4.67 11.16 -12.96
C TYR A 41 4.66 12.66 -12.69
N VAL A 42 5.86 13.25 -12.53
CA VAL A 42 6.06 14.60 -11.98
C VAL A 42 6.74 15.55 -12.99
N VAL A 43 6.51 16.83 -12.81
CA VAL A 43 7.14 17.88 -13.61
C VAL A 43 8.59 18.11 -13.17
N ASP A 44 8.82 18.25 -11.87
CA ASP A 44 10.14 18.50 -11.28
C ASP A 44 10.47 17.45 -10.22
N LEU A 45 11.45 16.59 -10.53
CA LEU A 45 11.88 15.51 -9.65
C LEU A 45 12.35 16.03 -8.29
N LYS A 46 13.11 17.13 -8.29
CA LYS A 46 13.70 17.66 -7.05
C LYS A 46 12.64 18.20 -6.11
N ILE A 47 11.67 18.97 -6.65
CA ILE A 47 10.58 19.54 -5.86
C ILE A 47 9.73 18.40 -5.26
N SER A 48 9.35 17.44 -6.08
CA SER A 48 8.52 16.31 -5.62
C SER A 48 9.28 15.40 -4.66
N THR A 49 10.58 15.14 -4.92
CA THR A 49 11.42 14.37 -3.97
C THR A 49 11.46 15.03 -2.59
N HIS A 50 11.75 16.33 -2.51
CA HIS A 50 11.79 17.05 -1.23
C HIS A 50 10.42 17.06 -0.54
N PHE A 51 9.33 17.20 -1.30
CA PHE A 51 7.99 17.15 -0.73
C PHE A 51 7.73 15.81 -0.01
N TYR A 52 8.02 14.69 -0.65
CA TYR A 52 7.81 13.37 -0.04
C TYR A 52 8.76 13.09 1.12
N GLN A 53 10.00 13.61 1.08
CA GLN A 53 10.95 13.51 2.19
C GLN A 53 10.54 14.39 3.38
N ASP A 54 10.20 15.66 3.15
CA ASP A 54 10.02 16.64 4.21
C ASP A 54 8.62 16.57 4.83
N ILE A 55 7.59 16.27 4.01
CA ILE A 55 6.19 16.27 4.44
C ILE A 55 5.74 14.88 4.89
N LEU A 56 5.93 13.86 4.05
CA LEU A 56 5.56 12.48 4.40
C LEU A 56 6.68 11.74 5.15
N GLN A 57 7.86 12.34 5.27
CA GLN A 57 9.03 11.79 5.96
C GLN A 57 9.43 10.40 5.43
N LEU A 58 9.29 10.20 4.12
CA LEU A 58 9.64 8.94 3.48
C LEU A 58 11.15 8.83 3.25
N ASP A 59 11.72 7.66 3.54
CA ASP A 59 13.10 7.35 3.25
C ASP A 59 13.31 6.97 1.80
N THR A 60 14.32 7.58 1.16
CA THR A 60 14.74 7.18 -0.19
C THR A 60 15.44 5.83 -0.16
N ILE A 61 15.24 5.05 -1.22
CA ILE A 61 15.93 3.79 -1.45
C ILE A 61 16.69 3.85 -2.79
N PRO A 62 17.75 3.04 -2.98
CA PRO A 62 18.47 2.98 -4.24
C PRO A 62 17.55 2.66 -5.42
N GLU A 63 17.67 3.43 -6.50
CA GLU A 63 17.02 3.16 -7.77
C GLU A 63 18.07 2.64 -8.79
N PRO A 64 17.72 1.68 -9.66
CA PRO A 64 18.72 0.99 -10.49
C PRO A 64 19.05 1.71 -11.80
N PHE A 65 18.30 2.74 -12.20
CA PHE A 65 18.44 3.34 -13.53
C PHE A 65 19.57 4.38 -13.60
N HIS A 66 19.82 5.12 -12.52
CA HIS A 66 20.85 6.16 -12.42
C HIS A 66 20.80 7.19 -13.58
N ASP A 67 19.59 7.44 -14.10
CA ASP A 67 19.37 8.33 -15.25
C ASP A 67 18.98 9.77 -14.85
N GLY A 68 18.93 10.04 -13.54
CA GLY A 68 18.58 11.35 -12.98
C GLY A 68 17.10 11.72 -13.11
N ARG A 69 16.23 10.77 -13.48
CA ARG A 69 14.80 10.97 -13.66
C ARG A 69 13.93 10.30 -12.61
N HIS A 70 14.54 9.54 -11.71
CA HIS A 70 13.82 8.71 -10.75
C HIS A 70 14.24 9.01 -9.32
N THR A 71 13.29 8.99 -8.40
CA THR A 71 13.50 8.82 -6.96
C THR A 71 12.58 7.73 -6.46
N TRP A 72 13.13 6.80 -5.70
CA TRP A 72 12.35 5.73 -5.09
C TRP A 72 12.29 5.92 -3.59
N PHE A 73 11.12 5.65 -3.02
CA PHE A 73 10.87 5.71 -1.58
C PHE A 73 10.38 4.37 -1.06
N SER A 74 10.77 4.05 0.17
CA SER A 74 10.13 2.99 0.94
C SER A 74 8.78 3.47 1.46
N ILE A 75 7.72 2.68 1.29
CA ILE A 75 6.40 2.90 1.89
C ILE A 75 6.03 1.75 2.82
N GLY A 76 6.96 1.39 3.69
CA GLY A 76 6.81 0.30 4.65
C GLY A 76 6.84 -1.09 3.98
N SER A 77 6.08 -2.03 4.55
CA SER A 77 6.03 -3.41 4.05
C SER A 77 5.19 -3.60 2.79
N VAL A 78 4.44 -2.57 2.38
CA VAL A 78 3.49 -2.66 1.25
C VAL A 78 4.13 -2.38 -0.12
N GLY A 79 5.40 -1.93 -0.17
CA GLY A 79 6.10 -1.72 -1.43
C GLY A 79 6.89 -0.41 -1.49
N HIS A 80 7.01 0.13 -2.70
CA HIS A 80 7.77 1.35 -2.98
C HIS A 80 6.89 2.40 -3.67
N LEU A 81 7.24 3.69 -3.48
CA LEU A 81 6.72 4.78 -4.27
C LEU A 81 7.82 5.26 -5.22
N HIS A 82 7.54 5.28 -6.51
CA HIS A 82 8.46 5.74 -7.54
C HIS A 82 8.01 7.10 -8.07
N ILE A 83 8.87 8.10 -7.92
CA ILE A 83 8.68 9.43 -8.51
C ILE A 83 9.45 9.45 -9.83
N ILE A 84 8.76 9.77 -10.93
CA ILE A 84 9.33 9.72 -12.28
C ILE A 84 9.16 11.08 -12.95
N GLN A 85 10.26 11.76 -13.27
CA GLN A 85 10.21 13.04 -13.97
C GLN A 85 9.91 12.86 -15.47
N GLY A 86 9.13 13.78 -16.02
CA GLY A 86 8.86 13.85 -17.45
C GLY A 86 7.50 14.45 -17.80
N ALA A 87 6.64 14.69 -16.80
CA ALA A 87 5.41 15.44 -17.03
C ALA A 87 5.74 16.85 -17.54
N LYS A 88 4.97 17.33 -18.53
CA LYS A 88 5.20 18.65 -19.13
C LYS A 88 4.49 19.76 -18.40
N GLU A 89 3.43 19.43 -17.72
CA GLU A 89 2.55 20.36 -17.03
C GLU A 89 1.81 19.69 -15.87
N PHE A 90 1.30 20.49 -14.97
CA PHE A 90 0.41 20.07 -13.91
C PHE A 90 -0.87 19.44 -14.48
N THR A 91 -1.23 18.27 -13.97
CA THR A 91 -2.48 17.60 -14.35
C THR A 91 -3.43 17.54 -13.16
N PRO A 92 -4.64 18.11 -13.24
CA PRO A 92 -5.63 17.98 -12.18
C PRO A 92 -6.04 16.51 -12.00
N HIS A 93 -6.01 16.04 -10.75
CA HIS A 93 -6.47 14.71 -10.36
C HIS A 93 -7.76 14.80 -9.57
N ASP A 94 -8.63 13.79 -9.71
CA ASP A 94 -9.84 13.67 -8.91
C ASP A 94 -9.48 13.20 -7.49
N LYS A 95 -10.12 13.79 -6.46
CA LYS A 95 -9.86 13.43 -5.05
C LYS A 95 -10.16 11.96 -4.74
N ASN A 96 -11.07 11.32 -5.46
CA ASN A 96 -11.34 9.89 -5.32
C ASN A 96 -10.16 9.00 -5.78
N ASN A 97 -9.23 9.56 -6.55
CA ASN A 97 -8.00 8.89 -6.96
C ASN A 97 -6.82 9.46 -6.15
N HIS A 98 -6.58 8.90 -4.98
CA HIS A 98 -5.57 9.39 -4.05
C HIS A 98 -4.68 8.25 -3.51
N LEU A 99 -3.50 8.62 -3.04
CA LEU A 99 -2.67 7.76 -2.19
C LEU A 99 -3.05 8.02 -0.74
N CYS A 100 -3.21 6.96 0.05
CA CYS A 100 -3.53 7.07 1.46
C CYS A 100 -2.37 6.57 2.33
N PHE A 101 -2.01 7.37 3.34
CA PHE A 101 -0.99 7.03 4.33
C PHE A 101 -1.58 7.08 5.73
N SER A 102 -1.25 6.10 6.57
CA SER A 102 -1.66 6.08 7.97
C SER A 102 -0.56 6.65 8.87
N VAL A 103 -0.94 7.42 9.88
CA VAL A 103 -0.05 8.02 10.87
C VAL A 103 -0.49 7.66 12.29
N GLY A 104 0.41 7.79 13.26
CA GLY A 104 0.08 7.50 14.66
C GLY A 104 -0.98 8.44 15.24
N LEU A 105 -0.82 9.76 14.97
CA LEU A 105 -1.76 10.81 15.40
C LEU A 105 -1.89 11.85 14.28
N ILE A 106 -3.12 12.10 13.85
CA ILE A 106 -3.41 13.08 12.80
C ILE A 106 -2.98 14.50 13.19
N THR A 107 -3.09 14.87 14.49
CA THR A 107 -2.69 16.17 15.00
C THR A 107 -1.21 16.45 14.88
N ASP A 108 -0.36 15.42 14.99
CA ASP A 108 1.09 15.53 14.83
C ASP A 108 1.45 15.79 13.38
N PHE A 109 0.79 15.09 12.47
CA PHE A 109 0.97 15.30 11.05
C PHE A 109 0.47 16.69 10.59
N ILE A 110 -0.65 17.16 11.11
CA ILE A 110 -1.17 18.53 10.85
C ILE A 110 -0.13 19.59 11.26
N ARG A 111 0.65 19.38 12.34
CA ARG A 111 1.71 20.32 12.71
C ARG A 111 2.81 20.39 11.63
N ILE A 112 3.16 19.28 10.99
CA ILE A 112 4.09 19.28 9.87
C ILE A 112 3.54 20.11 8.71
N LEU A 113 2.29 19.87 8.30
CA LEU A 113 1.66 20.64 7.22
C LEU A 113 1.63 22.15 7.51
N ASN A 114 1.27 22.54 8.74
CA ASN A 114 1.23 23.93 9.17
C ASN A 114 2.62 24.58 9.14
N THR A 115 3.66 23.87 9.56
CA THR A 115 5.05 24.35 9.53
C THR A 115 5.53 24.64 8.09
N HIS A 116 5.05 23.84 7.14
CA HIS A 116 5.37 23.99 5.71
C HIS A 116 4.34 24.81 4.93
N ASN A 117 3.34 25.43 5.61
CA ASN A 117 2.27 26.22 5.00
C ASN A 117 1.45 25.44 3.96
N ILE A 118 1.27 24.13 4.15
CA ILE A 118 0.49 23.28 3.25
C ILE A 118 -0.98 23.33 3.70
N ILE A 119 -1.84 23.73 2.79
CA ILE A 119 -3.30 23.74 3.01
C ILE A 119 -3.83 22.33 2.87
N TYR A 120 -4.51 21.85 3.89
CA TYR A 120 -5.27 20.61 3.86
C TYR A 120 -6.77 20.89 3.96
N GLU A 121 -7.58 19.89 3.68
CA GLU A 121 -9.02 20.00 3.72
C GLU A 121 -9.66 18.68 4.19
N ASN A 122 -10.91 18.72 4.59
CA ASN A 122 -11.70 17.52 4.84
C ASN A 122 -12.25 16.93 3.52
N TRP A 123 -13.00 15.84 3.62
CA TRP A 123 -13.63 15.23 2.44
C TRP A 123 -14.56 16.20 1.69
N ALA A 124 -15.29 17.04 2.41
CA ALA A 124 -16.23 18.02 1.84
C ALA A 124 -15.53 19.23 1.18
N GLY A 125 -14.20 19.37 1.31
CA GLY A 125 -13.41 20.47 0.74
C GLY A 125 -13.30 21.69 1.67
N GLU A 126 -13.67 21.58 2.94
CA GLU A 126 -13.49 22.63 3.93
C GLU A 126 -12.03 22.69 4.35
N LYS A 127 -11.39 23.83 4.10
CA LYS A 127 -9.96 24.03 4.37
C LYS A 127 -9.65 24.00 5.87
N MET A 128 -8.46 23.50 6.21
CA MET A 128 -7.93 23.41 7.57
C MET A 128 -8.86 22.66 8.55
N THR A 129 -9.65 21.73 8.00
CA THR A 129 -10.66 20.95 8.73
C THR A 129 -10.37 19.45 8.56
N VAL A 130 -10.66 18.68 9.62
CA VAL A 130 -10.50 17.23 9.67
C VAL A 130 -11.84 16.55 9.39
N THR A 131 -11.85 15.48 8.63
CA THR A 131 -13.01 14.59 8.54
C THR A 131 -12.98 13.62 9.72
N ASN A 132 -14.07 13.56 10.48
CA ASN A 132 -14.30 12.52 11.48
C ASN A 132 -15.15 11.41 10.84
N ARG A 133 -14.56 10.25 10.60
CA ARG A 133 -15.26 9.12 10.02
C ARG A 133 -16.16 8.45 11.05
N VAL A 134 -17.16 7.73 10.55
CA VAL A 134 -18.14 7.01 11.40
C VAL A 134 -17.52 5.89 12.24
N ASP A 135 -16.35 5.38 11.83
CA ASP A 135 -15.56 4.37 12.52
C ASP A 135 -14.53 4.97 13.52
N GLY A 136 -14.56 6.30 13.71
CA GLY A 136 -13.70 7.02 14.63
C GLY A 136 -12.34 7.43 14.07
N VAL A 137 -12.04 7.11 12.82
CA VAL A 137 -10.82 7.52 12.13
C VAL A 137 -10.90 9.01 11.75
N HIS A 138 -9.81 9.73 11.97
CA HIS A 138 -9.65 11.11 11.53
C HIS A 138 -8.84 11.13 10.23
N GLN A 139 -9.26 11.91 9.25
CA GLN A 139 -8.58 12.00 7.96
C GLN A 139 -8.58 13.42 7.40
N ILE A 140 -7.54 13.72 6.63
CA ILE A 140 -7.34 14.97 5.90
C ILE A 140 -6.88 14.68 4.49
N TYR A 141 -7.08 15.66 3.60
CA TYR A 141 -6.66 15.61 2.20
C TYR A 141 -5.83 16.84 1.85
N PHE A 142 -4.80 16.66 1.07
CA PHE A 142 -3.98 17.73 0.51
C PHE A 142 -3.37 17.28 -0.81
N LYS A 143 -2.69 18.18 -1.52
CA LYS A 143 -2.06 17.84 -2.80
C LYS A 143 -0.55 17.91 -2.70
N ASP A 144 0.09 17.04 -3.45
CA ASP A 144 1.50 17.18 -3.77
C ASP A 144 1.77 18.29 -4.79
N PRO A 145 3.03 18.60 -5.11
CA PRO A 145 3.39 19.67 -6.08
C PRO A 145 2.84 19.43 -7.50
N ASP A 146 2.56 18.18 -7.87
CA ASP A 146 2.07 17.81 -9.20
C ASP A 146 0.56 17.62 -9.26
N GLY A 147 -0.13 17.83 -8.11
CA GLY A 147 -1.59 17.81 -8.00
C GLY A 147 -2.19 16.46 -7.66
N TYR A 148 -1.38 15.45 -7.37
CA TYR A 148 -1.87 14.20 -6.84
C TYR A 148 -2.48 14.42 -5.46
N TRP A 149 -3.67 13.85 -5.26
CA TRP A 149 -4.30 13.88 -3.96
C TRP A 149 -3.66 12.87 -3.01
N LEU A 150 -3.43 13.33 -1.80
CA LEU A 150 -2.96 12.53 -0.68
C LEU A 150 -4.00 12.57 0.42
N GLU A 151 -4.38 11.40 0.91
CA GLU A 151 -5.09 11.24 2.17
C GLU A 151 -4.10 10.88 3.25
N VAL A 152 -4.22 11.49 4.42
CA VAL A 152 -3.56 11.01 5.63
C VAL A 152 -4.61 10.78 6.70
N ASN A 153 -4.54 9.64 7.36
CA ASN A 153 -5.45 9.24 8.42
C ASN A 153 -4.73 8.62 9.61
N ASP A 154 -5.44 8.41 10.72
CA ASP A 154 -4.93 7.76 11.93
C ASP A 154 -5.51 6.35 12.15
N ALA A 155 -5.93 5.68 11.05
CA ALA A 155 -6.38 4.29 11.10
C ALA A 155 -5.26 3.39 11.65
N LYS A 156 -5.66 2.43 12.49
CA LYS A 156 -4.77 1.40 13.05
C LYS A 156 -5.19 0.07 12.45
N ASP A 157 -4.24 -0.56 11.75
CA ASP A 157 -4.41 -1.92 11.23
C ASP A 157 -4.32 -2.96 12.35
#